data_596e47e65fd4410196fa061d7f711ca5
#
_entry.id   596e47e65fd4410196fa061d7f711ca5
#
_cell.length_a   1.000
_cell.length_b   1.000
_cell.length_c   1.000
_cell.angle_alpha   90.00
_cell.angle_beta   90.00
_cell.angle_gamma   90.00
#
_symmetry.space_group_name_H-M   'P 1'
#
loop_
_entity.id
_entity.type
_entity.pdbx_description
1 polymer ?
#
loop_
_entity_poly.entity_id
_entity_poly.type
_entity_poly.pdbx_seq_one_letter_code
_entity_poly.pdbx_strand_id
1 'polypeptide(L)'
;IFVSDGAKCDLGRLQAMFGADVNVAVQDPSYPVYVDGTVMAGAGGKEPVTENGFKDITYMPCLPENGFFPDLSVVKKDSLIYICSPNNPTGAVATKENLTELVKFAKANGCVVLFDAAYSAFIRDKNLPKSIYEIEGAKDCAIEMQSFSKPAGFTGVRLGWCVVPENLKFDDGSKIADAWARITNTAFNGASNIAQAGGFAALDD
;
A
#
# COMPACT_ATOMS: atom_id res chain seq x y z
N ILE A 1 -7.53 -10.99 6.95
CA ILE A 1 -7.13 -11.14 5.53
C ILE A 1 -8.40 -11.15 4.70
N PHE A 2 -8.42 -10.34 3.64
CA PHE A 2 -9.54 -10.20 2.71
C PHE A 2 -9.07 -10.54 1.31
N VAL A 3 -9.62 -11.60 0.72
CA VAL A 3 -9.32 -11.99 -0.67
C VAL A 3 -10.05 -11.03 -1.61
N SER A 4 -9.36 -10.58 -2.65
CA SER A 4 -9.84 -9.54 -3.56
C SER A 4 -9.57 -9.85 -5.03
N ASP A 5 -10.07 -8.97 -5.89
CA ASP A 5 -9.83 -8.97 -7.34
C ASP A 5 -8.53 -8.25 -7.75
N GLY A 6 -7.59 -8.13 -6.82
CA GLY A 6 -6.23 -7.66 -7.03
C GLY A 6 -5.89 -6.36 -6.32
N ALA A 7 -4.60 -6.16 -6.04
CA ALA A 7 -4.08 -5.03 -5.26
C ALA A 7 -4.51 -3.65 -5.80
N LYS A 8 -4.61 -3.47 -7.13
CA LYS A 8 -5.09 -2.20 -7.71
C LYS A 8 -6.53 -1.87 -7.30
N CYS A 9 -7.40 -2.87 -7.25
CA CYS A 9 -8.79 -2.69 -6.83
C CYS A 9 -8.86 -2.38 -5.34
N ASP A 10 -8.02 -3.04 -4.52
CA ASP A 10 -7.91 -2.75 -3.10
C ASP A 10 -7.40 -1.32 -2.85
N LEU A 11 -6.39 -0.88 -3.60
CA LEU A 11 -5.90 0.51 -3.53
C LEU A 11 -7.04 1.52 -3.78
N GLY A 12 -7.82 1.33 -4.84
CA GLY A 12 -8.95 2.23 -5.14
C GLY A 12 -10.02 2.22 -4.05
N ARG A 13 -10.30 1.06 -3.44
CA ARG A 13 -11.24 0.96 -2.31
C ARG A 13 -10.69 1.60 -1.04
N LEU A 14 -9.40 1.44 -0.76
CA LEU A 14 -8.73 2.09 0.38
C LEU A 14 -8.75 3.61 0.22
N GLN A 15 -8.45 4.13 -0.97
CA GLN A 15 -8.53 5.55 -1.27
C GLN A 15 -9.94 6.10 -1.03
N ALA A 16 -10.98 5.38 -1.49
CA ALA A 16 -12.36 5.75 -1.22
C ALA A 16 -12.73 5.69 0.27
N MET A 17 -12.17 4.73 1.01
CA MET A 17 -12.40 4.56 2.46
C MET A 17 -11.83 5.71 3.28
N PHE A 18 -10.60 6.12 2.99
CA PHE A 18 -9.95 7.22 3.72
C PHE A 18 -10.47 8.59 3.27
N GLY A 19 -11.05 8.69 2.07
CA GLY A 19 -11.69 9.91 1.59
C GLY A 19 -10.73 10.98 1.10
N ALA A 20 -11.28 12.19 0.91
CA ALA A 20 -10.58 13.29 0.26
C ALA A 20 -9.78 14.20 1.19
N ASP A 21 -10.05 14.15 2.49
CA ASP A 21 -9.48 15.09 3.47
C ASP A 21 -8.22 14.55 4.18
N VAL A 22 -7.59 13.53 3.61
CA VAL A 22 -6.39 12.89 4.15
C VAL A 22 -5.12 13.41 3.46
N ASN A 23 -4.06 13.63 4.24
CA ASN A 23 -2.73 13.88 3.68
C ASN A 23 -2.21 12.60 3.02
N VAL A 24 -1.58 12.72 1.87
CA VAL A 24 -1.02 11.58 1.13
C VAL A 24 0.45 11.79 0.84
N ALA A 25 1.25 10.75 1.07
CA ALA A 25 2.66 10.72 0.70
C ALA A 25 2.96 9.50 -0.17
N VAL A 26 3.71 9.70 -1.26
CA VAL A 26 4.09 8.67 -2.22
C VAL A 26 5.59 8.66 -2.44
N GLN A 27 6.16 7.49 -2.73
CA GLN A 27 7.53 7.41 -3.22
C GLN A 27 7.66 8.18 -4.55
N ASP A 28 8.81 8.81 -4.79
CA ASP A 28 9.09 9.49 -6.05
C ASP A 28 10.45 8.98 -6.60
N PRO A 29 10.44 8.21 -7.70
CA PRO A 29 9.27 7.80 -8.50
C PRO A 29 8.45 6.66 -7.86
N SER A 30 7.16 6.59 -8.21
CA SER A 30 6.25 5.56 -7.75
C SER A 30 5.33 5.03 -8.86
N TYR A 31 4.57 4.00 -8.51
CA TYR A 31 3.50 3.50 -9.38
C TYR A 31 2.41 4.57 -9.54
N PRO A 32 2.07 5.01 -10.77
CA PRO A 32 1.18 6.17 -11.01
C PRO A 32 -0.19 6.06 -10.34
N VAL A 33 -0.67 4.82 -10.10
CA VAL A 33 -1.99 4.58 -9.48
C VAL A 33 -2.11 5.18 -8.08
N TYR A 34 -1.02 5.35 -7.34
CA TYR A 34 -1.09 5.99 -6.02
C TYR A 34 -1.47 7.46 -6.14
N VAL A 35 -0.87 8.17 -7.09
CA VAL A 35 -1.17 9.57 -7.38
C VAL A 35 -2.53 9.71 -8.04
N ASP A 36 -2.75 9.04 -9.17
CA ASP A 36 -3.98 9.18 -9.96
C ASP A 36 -5.21 8.73 -9.17
N GLY A 37 -5.11 7.63 -8.43
CA GLY A 37 -6.19 7.15 -7.60
C GLY A 37 -6.52 8.10 -6.44
N THR A 38 -5.49 8.71 -5.84
CA THR A 38 -5.66 9.74 -4.81
C THR A 38 -6.41 10.95 -5.37
N VAL A 39 -6.02 11.42 -6.55
CA VAL A 39 -6.69 12.54 -7.23
C VAL A 39 -8.14 12.19 -7.60
N MET A 40 -8.37 10.98 -8.14
CA MET A 40 -9.72 10.49 -8.46
C MET A 40 -10.61 10.38 -7.21
N ALA A 41 -10.05 10.05 -6.05
CA ALA A 41 -10.76 10.04 -4.77
C ALA A 41 -11.01 11.44 -4.20
N GLY A 42 -10.47 12.48 -4.84
CA GLY A 42 -10.63 13.88 -4.44
C GLY A 42 -9.58 14.42 -3.48
N ALA A 43 -8.63 13.59 -3.03
CA ALA A 43 -7.48 14.01 -2.25
C ALA A 43 -6.35 14.47 -3.20
N GLY A 44 -5.68 15.59 -2.89
CA GLY A 44 -4.57 16.11 -3.70
C GLY A 44 -4.95 16.80 -5.02
N GLY A 45 -6.25 16.90 -5.35
CA GLY A 45 -6.72 17.43 -6.62
C GLY A 45 -7.28 18.85 -6.59
N LYS A 46 -7.20 19.55 -5.47
CA LYS A 46 -7.77 20.90 -5.32
C LYS A 46 -6.92 22.01 -5.97
N GLU A 47 -5.66 21.73 -6.26
CA GLU A 47 -4.73 22.66 -6.87
C GLU A 47 -4.27 22.16 -8.24
N PRO A 48 -3.97 23.04 -9.18
CA PRO A 48 -3.54 22.63 -10.51
C PRO A 48 -2.24 21.81 -10.45
N VAL A 49 -2.08 20.91 -11.41
CA VAL A 49 -0.84 20.17 -11.64
C VAL A 49 0.29 21.18 -11.88
N THR A 50 1.36 21.07 -11.11
CA THR A 50 2.58 21.84 -11.27
C THR A 50 3.64 21.00 -11.99
N GLU A 51 4.78 21.61 -12.35
CA GLU A 51 5.93 20.87 -12.88
C GLU A 51 6.41 19.77 -11.91
N ASN A 52 6.10 19.90 -10.61
CA ASN A 52 6.45 18.95 -9.56
C ASN A 52 5.28 18.04 -9.13
N GLY A 53 4.21 17.96 -9.92
CA GLY A 53 3.05 17.12 -9.64
C GLY A 53 1.90 17.86 -8.94
N PHE A 54 1.05 17.12 -8.20
CA PHE A 54 -0.09 17.66 -7.47
C PHE A 54 0.35 18.28 -6.14
N LYS A 55 -0.06 19.52 -5.86
CA LYS A 55 0.42 20.32 -4.72
C LYS A 55 0.06 19.70 -3.36
N ASP A 56 -1.07 19.02 -3.28
CA ASP A 56 -1.55 18.43 -2.02
C ASP A 56 -1.03 17.00 -1.77
N ILE A 57 -0.21 16.46 -2.67
CA ILE A 57 0.47 15.18 -2.51
C ILE A 57 1.93 15.43 -2.13
N THR A 58 2.40 14.78 -1.07
CA THR A 58 3.81 14.80 -0.67
C THR A 58 4.57 13.74 -1.46
N TYR A 59 5.55 14.17 -2.24
CA TYR A 59 6.45 13.29 -2.98
C TYR A 59 7.71 13.07 -2.15
N MET A 60 7.99 11.80 -1.81
CA MET A 60 9.15 11.40 -1.02
C MET A 60 10.27 10.97 -1.95
N PRO A 61 11.37 11.73 -2.09
CA PRO A 61 12.44 11.40 -3.03
C PRO A 61 13.07 10.03 -2.73
N CYS A 62 13.16 9.18 -3.77
CA CYS A 62 13.83 7.88 -3.75
C CYS A 62 14.97 7.90 -4.76
N LEU A 63 16.13 8.36 -4.32
CA LEU A 63 17.30 8.66 -5.13
C LEU A 63 18.43 7.65 -4.87
N PRO A 64 19.42 7.53 -5.77
CA PRO A 64 20.62 6.70 -5.52
C PRO A 64 21.32 7.05 -4.21
N GLU A 65 21.36 8.33 -3.86
CA GLU A 65 22.06 8.87 -2.68
C GLU A 65 21.43 8.41 -1.37
N ASN A 66 20.12 8.12 -1.37
CA ASN A 66 19.41 7.58 -0.20
C ASN A 66 19.07 6.08 -0.34
N GLY A 67 19.76 5.37 -1.26
CA GLY A 67 19.54 3.96 -1.51
C GLY A 67 18.15 3.64 -2.06
N PHE A 68 17.52 4.60 -2.73
CA PHE A 68 16.15 4.54 -3.25
C PHE A 68 15.07 4.28 -2.17
N PHE A 69 15.39 4.51 -0.89
CA PHE A 69 14.40 4.49 0.18
C PHE A 69 13.87 5.92 0.41
N PRO A 70 12.55 6.10 0.64
CA PRO A 70 11.94 7.42 0.71
C PRO A 70 12.46 8.26 1.89
N ASP A 71 12.64 9.56 1.65
CA ASP A 71 12.90 10.52 2.72
C ASP A 71 11.60 10.80 3.49
N LEU A 72 11.53 10.27 4.70
CA LEU A 72 10.35 10.41 5.56
C LEU A 72 10.24 11.79 6.21
N SER A 73 11.29 12.60 6.19
CA SER A 73 11.31 13.93 6.85
C SER A 73 10.33 14.93 6.22
N VAL A 74 9.96 14.70 4.96
CA VAL A 74 9.02 15.55 4.22
C VAL A 74 7.54 15.19 4.47
N VAL A 75 7.29 14.06 5.14
CA VAL A 75 5.94 13.53 5.35
C VAL A 75 5.22 14.29 6.47
N LYS A 76 4.00 14.72 6.19
CA LYS A 76 3.14 15.37 7.18
C LYS A 76 2.59 14.34 8.16
N LYS A 77 2.24 14.79 9.38
CA LYS A 77 1.49 13.96 10.34
C LYS A 77 0.14 13.54 9.75
N ASP A 78 -0.38 12.44 10.27
CA ASP A 78 -1.70 11.89 9.93
C ASP A 78 -1.85 11.65 8.42
N SER A 79 -0.77 11.15 7.78
CA SER A 79 -0.72 10.85 6.35
C SER A 79 -0.97 9.39 6.06
N LEU A 80 -1.57 9.13 4.88
CA LEU A 80 -1.44 7.84 4.19
C LEU A 80 -0.12 7.81 3.44
N ILE A 81 0.74 6.85 3.77
CA ILE A 81 2.06 6.69 3.16
C ILE A 81 2.05 5.48 2.23
N TYR A 82 2.16 5.68 0.94
CA TYR A 82 2.27 4.59 -0.03
C TYR A 82 3.72 4.14 -0.16
N ILE A 83 3.96 2.86 0.11
CA ILE A 83 5.27 2.20 -0.03
C ILE A 83 5.10 0.95 -0.86
N CYS A 84 5.85 0.83 -1.94
CA CYS A 84 5.95 -0.37 -2.76
C CYS A 84 7.34 -1.01 -2.57
N SER A 85 7.38 -2.27 -2.20
CA SER A 85 8.64 -3.00 -2.06
C SER A 85 8.50 -4.45 -2.53
N PRO A 86 9.22 -4.85 -3.59
CA PRO A 86 10.07 -4.05 -4.50
C PRO A 86 9.32 -2.90 -5.17
N ASN A 87 9.94 -1.73 -5.27
CA ASN A 87 9.30 -0.55 -5.81
C ASN A 87 9.14 -0.62 -7.35
N ASN A 88 8.01 -0.16 -7.83
CA ASN A 88 7.78 0.15 -9.23
C ASN A 88 7.84 1.67 -9.40
N PRO A 89 8.83 2.27 -10.16
CA PRO A 89 9.61 1.61 -11.23
C PRO A 89 11.05 1.24 -10.88
N THR A 90 11.58 1.58 -9.70
CA THR A 90 13.04 1.50 -9.44
C THR A 90 13.55 0.08 -9.24
N GLY A 91 12.68 -0.86 -8.84
CA GLY A 91 13.07 -2.22 -8.46
C GLY A 91 13.76 -2.31 -7.10
N ALA A 92 13.95 -1.20 -6.40
CA ALA A 92 14.58 -1.18 -5.09
C ALA A 92 13.74 -1.93 -4.05
N VAL A 93 14.41 -2.68 -3.18
CA VAL A 93 13.79 -3.45 -2.10
C VAL A 93 14.15 -2.78 -0.77
N ALA A 94 13.15 -2.50 0.05
CA ALA A 94 13.38 -1.96 1.38
C ALA A 94 14.06 -2.99 2.29
N THR A 95 15.08 -2.57 3.04
CA THR A 95 15.75 -3.41 4.03
C THR A 95 14.91 -3.50 5.31
N LYS A 96 15.30 -4.39 6.22
CA LYS A 96 14.66 -4.50 7.53
C LYS A 96 14.80 -3.22 8.34
N GLU A 97 15.95 -2.55 8.24
CA GLU A 97 16.23 -1.27 8.87
C GLU A 97 15.32 -0.18 8.33
N ASN A 98 15.18 -0.10 7.00
CA ASN A 98 14.30 0.85 6.32
C ASN A 98 12.84 0.69 6.79
N LEU A 99 12.32 -0.54 6.78
CA LEU A 99 10.96 -0.78 7.22
C LEU A 99 10.77 -0.54 8.73
N THR A 100 11.81 -0.79 9.54
CA THR A 100 11.79 -0.48 10.97
C THR A 100 11.69 1.03 11.22
N GLU A 101 12.45 1.81 10.46
CA GLU A 101 12.38 3.28 10.51
C GLU A 101 10.99 3.78 10.08
N LEU A 102 10.46 3.27 8.98
CA LEU A 102 9.11 3.59 8.48
C LEU A 102 8.04 3.32 9.53
N VAL A 103 8.05 2.13 10.15
CA VAL A 103 7.06 1.75 11.17
C VAL A 103 7.16 2.65 12.39
N LYS A 104 8.39 2.96 12.86
CA LYS A 104 8.60 3.89 13.98
C LYS A 104 8.08 5.29 13.63
N PHE A 105 8.41 5.78 12.44
CA PHE A 105 7.94 7.08 11.96
C PHE A 105 6.41 7.13 11.89
N ALA A 106 5.79 6.14 11.25
CA ALA A 106 4.34 6.09 11.08
C ALA A 106 3.61 6.11 12.44
N LYS A 107 4.05 5.28 13.39
CA LYS A 107 3.47 5.25 14.75
C LYS A 107 3.65 6.56 15.50
N ALA A 108 4.81 7.21 15.38
CA ALA A 108 5.10 8.46 16.07
C ALA A 108 4.31 9.65 15.52
N ASN A 109 3.86 9.57 14.26
CA ASN A 109 3.22 10.69 13.54
C ASN A 109 1.75 10.41 13.16
N GLY A 110 1.10 9.37 13.70
CA GLY A 110 -0.30 9.05 13.39
C GLY A 110 -0.54 8.62 11.94
N CYS A 111 0.50 8.18 11.23
CA CYS A 111 0.39 7.81 9.82
C CYS A 111 -0.06 6.36 9.62
N VAL A 112 -0.73 6.09 8.51
CA VAL A 112 -1.05 4.73 8.06
C VAL A 112 -0.24 4.39 6.81
N VAL A 113 0.51 3.29 6.86
CA VAL A 113 1.28 2.81 5.72
C VAL A 113 0.41 1.89 4.87
N LEU A 114 0.28 2.20 3.58
CA LEU A 114 -0.27 1.33 2.55
C LEU A 114 0.89 0.63 1.83
N PHE A 115 1.19 -0.58 2.27
CA PHE A 115 2.33 -1.36 1.80
C PHE A 115 1.94 -2.25 0.63
N ASP A 116 2.42 -1.92 -0.56
CA ASP A 116 2.19 -2.70 -1.78
C ASP A 116 3.31 -3.73 -1.97
N ALA A 117 2.99 -4.99 -1.70
CA ALA A 117 3.89 -6.12 -1.81
C ALA A 117 3.67 -6.95 -3.09
N ALA A 118 3.10 -6.35 -4.15
CA ALA A 118 2.75 -7.06 -5.39
C ALA A 118 3.95 -7.75 -6.07
N TYR A 119 5.16 -7.32 -5.79
CA TYR A 119 6.41 -7.87 -6.33
C TYR A 119 7.22 -8.68 -5.30
N SER A 120 6.71 -8.90 -4.09
CA SER A 120 7.45 -9.56 -3.00
C SER A 120 7.96 -10.96 -3.34
N ALA A 121 7.24 -11.70 -4.20
CA ALA A 121 7.66 -13.02 -4.67
C ALA A 121 8.99 -13.01 -5.46
N PHE A 122 9.39 -11.86 -6.01
CA PHE A 122 10.64 -11.72 -6.78
C PHE A 122 11.85 -11.38 -5.92
N ILE A 123 11.69 -11.14 -4.62
CA ILE A 123 12.79 -10.94 -3.68
C ILE A 123 13.54 -12.27 -3.51
N ARG A 124 14.80 -12.30 -3.97
CA ARG A 124 15.67 -13.49 -3.95
C ARG A 124 16.54 -13.56 -2.71
N ASP A 125 16.96 -12.40 -2.19
CA ASP A 125 17.74 -12.33 -0.95
C ASP A 125 16.85 -12.64 0.25
N LYS A 126 17.19 -13.71 0.95
CA LYS A 126 16.43 -14.19 2.13
C LYS A 126 16.54 -13.27 3.35
N ASN A 127 17.49 -12.32 3.34
CA ASN A 127 17.68 -11.35 4.41
C ASN A 127 16.77 -10.13 4.24
N LEU A 128 16.16 -9.95 3.04
CA LEU A 128 15.26 -8.84 2.78
C LEU A 128 13.82 -9.24 3.10
N PRO A 129 13.05 -8.37 3.79
CA PRO A 129 11.68 -8.65 4.16
C PRO A 129 10.76 -8.71 2.93
N LYS A 130 9.84 -9.67 2.92
CA LYS A 130 8.80 -9.83 1.90
C LYS A 130 7.46 -9.25 2.34
N SER A 131 7.31 -8.99 3.63
CA SER A 131 6.12 -8.42 4.24
C SER A 131 6.52 -7.36 5.26
N ILE A 132 5.73 -6.30 5.35
CA ILE A 132 5.92 -5.29 6.40
C ILE A 132 5.68 -5.89 7.80
N TYR A 133 4.91 -6.97 7.89
CA TYR A 133 4.61 -7.64 9.16
C TYR A 133 5.77 -8.47 9.72
N GLU A 134 6.89 -8.56 9.02
CA GLU A 134 8.16 -9.03 9.60
C GLU A 134 8.77 -7.99 10.56
N ILE A 135 8.23 -6.76 10.58
CA ILE A 135 8.67 -5.68 11.45
C ILE A 135 7.73 -5.58 12.65
N GLU A 136 8.32 -5.54 13.85
CA GLU A 136 7.57 -5.36 15.09
C GLU A 136 6.82 -4.01 15.09
N GLY A 137 5.56 -4.05 15.49
CA GLY A 137 4.68 -2.87 15.55
C GLY A 137 4.03 -2.50 14.22
N ALA A 138 4.34 -3.15 13.10
CA ALA A 138 3.72 -2.84 11.82
C ALA A 138 2.19 -3.06 11.80
N LYS A 139 1.69 -4.00 12.60
CA LYS A 139 0.23 -4.24 12.73
C LYS A 139 -0.55 -3.07 13.34
N ASP A 140 0.14 -2.14 13.97
CA ASP A 140 -0.49 -0.97 14.58
C ASP A 140 -0.58 0.22 13.60
N CYS A 141 0.09 0.16 12.43
CA CYS A 141 0.17 1.31 11.52
C CYS A 141 0.18 0.94 10.03
N ALA A 142 0.06 -0.33 9.64
CA ALA A 142 0.19 -0.70 8.24
C ALA A 142 -0.93 -1.63 7.74
N ILE A 143 -1.34 -1.40 6.49
CA ILE A 143 -2.18 -2.27 5.67
C ILE A 143 -1.29 -2.83 4.55
N GLU A 144 -1.30 -4.15 4.33
CA GLU A 144 -0.50 -4.78 3.27
C GLU A 144 -1.40 -5.30 2.16
N MET A 145 -1.02 -5.02 0.91
CA MET A 145 -1.67 -5.56 -0.28
C MET A 145 -0.74 -6.52 -1.01
N GLN A 146 -1.29 -7.65 -1.42
CA GLN A 146 -0.61 -8.70 -2.16
C GLN A 146 -1.34 -8.99 -3.48
N SER A 147 -0.64 -9.53 -4.46
CA SER A 147 -1.20 -9.74 -5.79
C SER A 147 -0.68 -11.01 -6.45
N PHE A 148 -1.57 -11.76 -7.08
CA PHE A 148 -1.22 -12.84 -8.02
C PHE A 148 -0.92 -12.33 -9.43
N SER A 149 -1.14 -11.04 -9.70
CA SER A 149 -0.95 -10.47 -11.05
C SER A 149 0.46 -10.69 -11.61
N LYS A 150 1.49 -10.70 -10.72
CA LYS A 150 2.89 -10.83 -11.12
C LYS A 150 3.39 -12.26 -10.99
N PRO A 151 3.37 -12.89 -9.80
CA PRO A 151 3.93 -14.24 -9.62
C PRO A 151 3.21 -15.31 -10.43
N ALA A 152 1.89 -15.24 -10.56
CA ALA A 152 1.08 -16.22 -11.28
C ALA A 152 0.62 -15.75 -12.68
N GLY A 153 1.02 -14.57 -13.13
CA GLY A 153 0.56 -14.02 -14.40
C GLY A 153 -0.93 -13.63 -14.44
N PHE A 154 -1.55 -13.40 -13.30
CA PHE A 154 -3.00 -13.20 -13.15
C PHE A 154 -3.44 -11.75 -13.38
N THR A 155 -2.69 -10.96 -14.16
CA THR A 155 -3.05 -9.57 -14.44
C THR A 155 -4.48 -9.43 -14.99
N GLY A 156 -4.90 -10.32 -15.89
CA GLY A 156 -6.26 -10.35 -16.45
C GLY A 156 -7.24 -11.27 -15.71
N VAL A 157 -6.74 -12.21 -14.90
CA VAL A 157 -7.56 -13.16 -14.10
C VAL A 157 -8.15 -12.49 -12.87
N ARG A 158 -7.44 -11.55 -12.26
CA ARG A 158 -7.84 -10.72 -11.14
C ARG A 158 -7.93 -11.46 -9.80
N LEU A 159 -6.81 -11.56 -9.10
CA LEU A 159 -6.74 -12.11 -7.74
C LEU A 159 -5.66 -11.41 -6.92
N GLY A 160 -5.94 -11.15 -5.67
CA GLY A 160 -5.04 -10.63 -4.66
C GLY A 160 -5.64 -10.76 -3.28
N TRP A 161 -4.99 -10.17 -2.30
CA TRP A 161 -5.54 -10.05 -0.95
C TRP A 161 -5.00 -8.82 -0.25
N CYS A 162 -5.77 -8.35 0.72
CA CYS A 162 -5.42 -7.25 1.60
C CYS A 162 -5.41 -7.73 3.04
N VAL A 163 -4.38 -7.36 3.79
CA VAL A 163 -4.27 -7.63 5.23
C VAL A 163 -4.52 -6.33 5.96
N VAL A 164 -5.64 -6.28 6.70
CA VAL A 164 -6.00 -5.14 7.56
C VAL A 164 -6.01 -5.62 9.00
N PRO A 165 -5.03 -5.25 9.83
CA PRO A 165 -4.94 -5.71 11.20
C PRO A 165 -6.08 -5.20 12.09
N GLU A 166 -6.49 -6.03 13.05
CA GLU A 166 -7.48 -5.69 14.08
C GLU A 166 -7.03 -4.56 15.02
N ASN A 167 -5.72 -4.38 15.16
CA ASN A 167 -5.14 -3.36 16.05
C ASN A 167 -5.19 -1.96 15.44
N LEU A 168 -5.28 -1.88 14.11
CA LEU A 168 -5.25 -0.61 13.38
C LEU A 168 -6.58 0.12 13.56
N LYS A 169 -6.53 1.37 14.03
CA LYS A 169 -7.70 2.17 14.40
C LYS A 169 -7.64 3.57 13.80
N PHE A 170 -8.80 4.15 13.62
CA PHE A 170 -8.97 5.59 13.40
C PHE A 170 -8.81 6.37 14.74
N ASP A 171 -8.71 7.68 14.68
CA ASP A 171 -8.54 8.57 15.84
C ASP A 171 -9.70 8.48 16.84
N ASP A 172 -10.90 8.15 16.37
CA ASP A 172 -12.08 7.92 17.20
C ASP A 172 -12.09 6.56 17.91
N GLY A 173 -11.05 5.75 17.69
CA GLY A 173 -10.88 4.41 18.26
C GLY A 173 -11.61 3.29 17.51
N SER A 174 -12.37 3.59 16.46
CA SER A 174 -13.01 2.58 15.61
C SER A 174 -11.96 1.81 14.80
N LYS A 175 -12.26 0.54 14.50
CA LYS A 175 -11.31 -0.30 13.77
C LYS A 175 -11.36 -0.02 12.27
N ILE A 176 -10.20 0.14 11.65
CA ILE A 176 -10.07 0.24 10.19
C ILE A 176 -10.53 -1.06 9.51
N ALA A 177 -10.32 -2.21 10.15
CA ALA A 177 -10.79 -3.50 9.65
C ALA A 177 -12.32 -3.56 9.50
N ASP A 178 -13.08 -2.94 10.39
CA ASP A 178 -14.55 -2.90 10.30
C ASP A 178 -15.03 -2.00 9.15
N ALA A 179 -14.38 -0.85 8.95
CA ALA A 179 -14.65 0.03 7.82
C ALA A 179 -14.31 -0.66 6.48
N TRP A 180 -13.17 -1.36 6.43
CA TRP A 180 -12.76 -2.14 5.28
C TRP A 180 -13.74 -3.28 4.97
N ALA A 181 -14.17 -4.03 5.99
CA ALA A 181 -15.17 -5.07 5.86
C ALA A 181 -16.52 -4.51 5.31
N ARG A 182 -16.93 -3.32 5.76
CA ARG A 182 -18.13 -2.65 5.24
C ARG A 182 -18.00 -2.33 3.76
N ILE A 183 -16.88 -1.76 3.31
CA ILE A 183 -16.65 -1.44 1.90
C ILE A 183 -16.63 -2.70 1.05
N THR A 184 -15.88 -3.71 1.46
CA THR A 184 -15.76 -4.96 0.71
C THR A 184 -17.11 -5.69 0.62
N ASN A 185 -17.89 -5.71 1.68
CA ASN A 185 -19.23 -6.35 1.69
C ASN A 185 -20.30 -5.55 0.93
N THR A 186 -20.08 -4.24 0.72
CA THR A 186 -21.05 -3.38 0.05
C THR A 186 -20.75 -3.21 -1.44
N ALA A 187 -19.48 -3.01 -1.79
CA ALA A 187 -19.05 -2.66 -3.14
C ALA A 187 -18.42 -3.83 -3.90
N PHE A 188 -18.34 -5.02 -3.31
CA PHE A 188 -17.63 -6.15 -3.87
C PHE A 188 -18.29 -7.48 -3.45
N ASN A 189 -18.55 -8.36 -4.42
CA ASN A 189 -19.18 -9.66 -4.17
C ASN A 189 -18.18 -10.81 -3.94
N GLY A 190 -16.90 -10.50 -3.80
CA GLY A 190 -15.82 -11.48 -3.67
C GLY A 190 -15.10 -11.76 -5.00
N ALA A 191 -13.87 -12.23 -4.90
CA ALA A 191 -13.10 -12.65 -6.06
C ALA A 191 -13.73 -13.88 -6.72
N SER A 192 -13.55 -14.01 -8.04
CA SER A 192 -14.04 -15.17 -8.80
C SER A 192 -13.56 -16.48 -8.16
N ASN A 193 -14.48 -17.44 -7.96
CA ASN A 193 -14.12 -18.78 -7.45
C ASN A 193 -13.11 -19.49 -8.37
N ILE A 194 -13.19 -19.25 -9.69
CA ILE A 194 -12.24 -19.79 -10.66
C ILE A 194 -10.86 -19.19 -10.44
N ALA A 195 -10.78 -17.87 -10.25
CA ALA A 195 -9.53 -17.18 -9.93
C ALA A 195 -8.93 -17.68 -8.60
N GLN A 196 -9.78 -17.88 -7.57
CA GLN A 196 -9.34 -18.40 -6.27
C GLN A 196 -8.82 -19.83 -6.38
N ALA A 197 -9.48 -20.70 -7.14
CA ALA A 197 -9.00 -22.08 -7.37
C ALA A 197 -7.64 -22.08 -8.10
N GLY A 198 -7.47 -21.21 -9.11
CA GLY A 198 -6.19 -21.04 -9.78
C GLY A 198 -5.12 -20.45 -8.88
N GLY A 199 -5.49 -19.50 -7.99
CA GLY A 199 -4.57 -18.94 -6.99
C GLY A 199 -4.13 -19.97 -5.96
N PHE A 200 -5.04 -20.82 -5.52
CA PHE A 200 -4.71 -21.95 -4.62
C PHE A 200 -3.69 -22.88 -5.28
N ALA A 201 -3.94 -23.28 -6.53
CA ALA A 201 -2.99 -24.12 -7.28
C ALA A 201 -1.62 -23.43 -7.53
N ALA A 202 -1.59 -22.10 -7.61
CA ALA A 202 -0.34 -21.34 -7.80
C ALA A 202 0.48 -21.19 -6.49
N LEU A 203 -0.08 -21.57 -5.35
CA LEU A 203 0.62 -21.61 -4.04
C LEU A 203 1.14 -23.02 -3.72
N ASP A 204 0.70 -24.04 -4.44
CA ASP A 204 1.27 -25.38 -4.35
C ASP A 204 2.61 -25.40 -5.10
N ASP A 205 3.68 -25.88 -4.46
CA ASP A 205 5.03 -26.01 -5.02
C ASP A 205 5.13 -27.14 -6.09
#